data_11cce5b1797f7c1b4b2963db2e4b0430
#
_entry.id   11cce5b1797f7c1b4b2963db2e4b0430
#
_cell.length_a   1.000
_cell.length_b   1.000
_cell.length_c   1.000
_cell.angle_alpha   90.00
_cell.angle_beta   90.00
_cell.angle_gamma   90.00
#
_symmetry.space_group_name_H-M   'P 1'
#
loop_
_entity.id
_entity.type
_entity.pdbx_description
1 polymer ?
#
loop_
_entity_poly.entity_id
_entity_poly.type
_entity_poly.pdbx_seq_one_letter_code
_entity_poly.pdbx_strand_id
1 'polypeptide(L)'
;MSDITYKKFIPCIYLKNKKAVSGFDNDTVVSDDPAGLAKSYGENNADELLVYDLSTDDASHEEALDVIKNICSKAQVPVAGAGNVKRMEDVKKLLYAGCAKAVLNYSKEGNVEITKEVSQKFGKEKIIACIADAAEIEANAQVLTELVSEIILVNEKTIKQAVEVSPLPVVVTLPEVSLDKIIELLSCQIISGVTGPA
;
A
#
# COMPACT_ATOMS: atom_id res chain seq x y z
N MET A 1 24.77 -15.15 5.66
CA MET A 1 23.92 -15.35 4.46
C MET A 1 23.10 -14.07 4.34
N SER A 2 23.32 -13.28 3.31
CA SER A 2 22.47 -12.11 3.04
C SER A 2 21.10 -12.64 2.66
N ASP A 3 20.09 -12.34 3.48
CA ASP A 3 18.72 -12.60 3.12
C ASP A 3 18.44 -11.87 1.80
N ILE A 4 18.21 -12.65 0.74
CA ILE A 4 17.81 -12.10 -0.55
C ILE A 4 16.41 -11.54 -0.34
N THR A 5 16.32 -10.23 -0.17
CA THR A 5 15.02 -9.57 -0.09
C THR A 5 14.32 -9.74 -1.44
N TYR A 6 13.21 -10.45 -1.45
CA TYR A 6 12.40 -10.60 -2.66
C TYR A 6 11.91 -9.22 -3.11
N LYS A 7 12.14 -8.88 -4.36
CA LYS A 7 11.78 -7.59 -4.94
C LYS A 7 10.42 -7.67 -5.60
N LYS A 8 9.55 -6.67 -5.32
CA LYS A 8 8.15 -6.70 -5.72
C LYS A 8 7.81 -5.57 -6.69
N PHE A 9 7.04 -5.91 -7.72
CA PHE A 9 6.30 -4.96 -8.53
C PHE A 9 4.85 -4.96 -8.10
N ILE A 10 4.36 -3.81 -7.63
CA ILE A 10 3.07 -3.67 -6.96
C ILE A 10 2.21 -2.62 -7.69
N PRO A 11 1.48 -2.99 -8.75
CA PRO A 11 0.55 -2.07 -9.40
C PRO A 11 -0.48 -1.55 -8.41
N CYS A 12 -0.81 -0.25 -8.54
CA CYS A 12 -1.79 0.40 -7.69
C CYS A 12 -3.11 0.63 -8.42
N ILE A 13 -4.22 0.18 -7.83
CA ILE A 13 -5.58 0.47 -8.30
C ILE A 13 -6.15 1.57 -7.41
N TYR A 14 -6.43 2.73 -7.99
CA TYR A 14 -7.13 3.82 -7.32
C TYR A 14 -8.63 3.63 -7.55
N LEU A 15 -9.38 3.39 -6.47
CA LEU A 15 -10.80 3.05 -6.54
C LEU A 15 -11.66 4.26 -6.19
N LYS A 16 -12.46 4.73 -7.12
CA LYS A 16 -13.42 5.82 -6.95
C LYS A 16 -14.72 5.51 -7.67
N ASN A 17 -15.85 5.66 -6.98
CA ASN A 17 -17.18 5.37 -7.55
C ASN A 17 -17.25 3.99 -8.22
N LYS A 18 -16.71 2.95 -7.57
CA LYS A 18 -16.65 1.54 -8.04
C LYS A 18 -15.79 1.32 -9.29
N LYS A 19 -15.06 2.31 -9.78
CA LYS A 19 -14.20 2.24 -10.97
C LYS A 19 -12.73 2.44 -10.60
N ALA A 20 -11.85 1.88 -11.42
CA ALA A 20 -10.44 2.19 -11.33
C ALA A 20 -10.16 3.52 -12.06
N VAL A 21 -9.49 4.45 -11.37
CA VAL A 21 -9.11 5.75 -11.90
C VAL A 21 -7.59 5.92 -11.92
N SER A 22 -7.09 6.94 -12.62
CA SER A 22 -5.66 7.14 -12.88
C SER A 22 -4.83 7.53 -11.65
N GLY A 23 -5.43 8.08 -10.59
CA GLY A 23 -4.66 8.50 -9.42
C GLY A 23 -5.46 9.31 -8.41
N PHE A 24 -4.78 9.82 -7.39
CA PHE A 24 -5.41 10.60 -6.32
C PHE A 24 -6.14 11.86 -6.81
N ASP A 25 -5.52 12.59 -7.73
CA ASP A 25 -6.03 13.86 -8.27
C ASP A 25 -6.46 13.75 -9.74
N ASN A 26 -6.62 12.53 -10.25
CA ASN A 26 -7.00 12.29 -11.64
C ASN A 26 -8.09 11.22 -11.72
N ASP A 27 -9.32 11.68 -11.92
CA ASP A 27 -10.53 10.86 -12.00
C ASP A 27 -10.74 10.20 -13.38
N THR A 28 -9.77 10.27 -14.28
CA THR A 28 -9.87 9.58 -15.57
C THR A 28 -10.02 8.08 -15.32
N VAL A 29 -11.11 7.51 -15.84
CA VAL A 29 -11.41 6.08 -15.66
C VAL A 29 -10.43 5.25 -16.48
N VAL A 30 -9.71 4.37 -15.80
CA VAL A 30 -8.80 3.36 -16.38
C VAL A 30 -9.57 2.07 -16.69
N SER A 31 -10.47 1.68 -15.79
CA SER A 31 -11.31 0.50 -15.97
C SER A 31 -12.65 0.63 -15.24
N ASP A 32 -13.72 0.22 -15.92
CA ASP A 32 -15.03 0.05 -15.31
C ASP A 32 -15.18 -1.27 -14.53
N ASP A 33 -14.24 -2.21 -14.70
CA ASP A 33 -14.15 -3.48 -13.97
C ASP A 33 -12.82 -3.58 -13.21
N PRO A 34 -12.70 -2.99 -11.99
CA PRO A 34 -11.49 -3.06 -11.20
C PRO A 34 -11.04 -4.48 -10.84
N ALA A 35 -11.98 -5.41 -10.71
CA ALA A 35 -11.66 -6.79 -10.38
C ALA A 35 -11.10 -7.57 -11.59
N GLY A 36 -11.59 -7.27 -12.80
CA GLY A 36 -11.00 -7.76 -14.05
C GLY A 36 -9.61 -7.18 -14.27
N LEU A 37 -9.41 -5.89 -13.97
CA LEU A 37 -8.09 -5.24 -14.01
C LEU A 37 -7.11 -5.90 -13.04
N ALA A 38 -7.52 -6.15 -11.79
CA ALA A 38 -6.70 -6.83 -10.79
C ALA A 38 -6.29 -8.25 -11.24
N LYS A 39 -7.21 -8.99 -11.83
CA LYS A 39 -6.92 -10.30 -12.42
C LYS A 39 -5.86 -10.19 -13.52
N SER A 40 -6.00 -9.22 -14.42
CA SER A 40 -5.02 -8.98 -15.50
C SER A 40 -3.63 -8.69 -14.94
N TYR A 41 -3.52 -7.89 -13.87
CA TYR A 41 -2.21 -7.63 -13.26
C TYR A 41 -1.58 -8.90 -12.66
N GLY A 42 -2.35 -9.72 -11.97
CA GLY A 42 -1.87 -11.00 -11.45
C GLY A 42 -1.40 -11.94 -12.55
N GLU A 43 -2.15 -12.04 -13.65
CA GLU A 43 -1.79 -12.85 -14.82
C GLU A 43 -0.55 -12.32 -15.57
N ASN A 44 -0.23 -11.03 -15.42
CA ASN A 44 0.94 -10.37 -16.00
C ASN A 44 2.09 -10.17 -14.99
N ASN A 45 2.22 -11.04 -14.01
CA ASN A 45 3.34 -11.15 -13.08
C ASN A 45 3.46 -9.98 -12.09
N ALA A 46 2.37 -9.33 -11.69
CA ALA A 46 2.39 -8.53 -10.49
C ALA A 46 2.68 -9.43 -9.27
N ASP A 47 3.52 -8.97 -8.35
CA ASP A 47 3.85 -9.74 -7.14
C ASP A 47 2.80 -9.55 -6.04
N GLU A 48 2.27 -8.34 -5.94
CA GLU A 48 1.20 -7.92 -5.05
C GLU A 48 0.37 -6.84 -5.75
N LEU A 49 -0.78 -6.48 -5.18
CA LEU A 49 -1.56 -5.33 -5.59
C LEU A 49 -1.78 -4.38 -4.42
N LEU A 50 -1.76 -3.08 -4.69
CA LEU A 50 -2.18 -2.05 -3.77
C LEU A 50 -3.51 -1.46 -4.26
N VAL A 51 -4.52 -1.40 -3.39
CA VAL A 51 -5.81 -0.79 -3.71
C VAL A 51 -6.05 0.37 -2.77
N TYR A 52 -6.19 1.57 -3.33
CA TYR A 52 -6.57 2.77 -2.59
C TYR A 52 -8.05 3.06 -2.76
N ASP A 53 -8.78 3.05 -1.66
CA ASP A 53 -10.14 3.56 -1.60
C ASP A 53 -10.15 5.08 -1.50
N LEU A 54 -10.63 5.74 -2.54
CA LEU A 54 -10.73 7.20 -2.66
C LEU A 54 -12.15 7.72 -2.34
N SER A 55 -12.97 6.94 -1.67
CA SER A 55 -14.31 7.34 -1.25
C SER A 55 -14.27 8.55 -0.32
N THR A 56 -15.25 9.43 -0.43
CA THR A 56 -15.31 10.68 0.32
C THR A 56 -16.33 10.63 1.47
N ASP A 57 -17.20 9.64 1.50
CA ASP A 57 -18.26 9.44 2.50
C ASP A 57 -18.41 7.96 2.88
N ASP A 58 -19.15 7.69 3.96
CA ASP A 58 -19.28 6.34 4.50
C ASP A 58 -20.06 5.39 3.55
N ALA A 59 -21.02 5.90 2.79
CA ALA A 59 -21.79 5.05 1.87
C ALA A 59 -20.92 4.59 0.70
N SER A 60 -20.16 5.50 0.08
CA SER A 60 -19.23 5.17 -0.98
C SER A 60 -18.08 4.28 -0.49
N HIS A 61 -17.66 4.43 0.78
CA HIS A 61 -16.68 3.54 1.41
C HIS A 61 -17.21 2.10 1.55
N GLU A 62 -18.44 1.89 2.01
CA GLU A 62 -19.04 0.55 2.09
C GLU A 62 -19.15 -0.10 0.69
N GLU A 63 -19.54 0.66 -0.32
CA GLU A 63 -19.54 0.17 -1.70
C GLU A 63 -18.14 -0.18 -2.22
N ALA A 64 -17.11 0.61 -1.84
CA ALA A 64 -15.72 0.33 -2.19
C ALA A 64 -15.23 -0.97 -1.55
N LEU A 65 -15.62 -1.28 -0.31
CA LEU A 65 -15.28 -2.54 0.35
C LEU A 65 -15.83 -3.77 -0.39
N ASP A 66 -17.03 -3.69 -0.96
CA ASP A 66 -17.57 -4.77 -1.79
C ASP A 66 -16.74 -4.97 -3.08
N VAL A 67 -16.30 -3.87 -3.70
CA VAL A 67 -15.40 -3.94 -4.85
C VAL A 67 -14.04 -4.51 -4.46
N ILE A 68 -13.45 -4.09 -3.35
CA ILE A 68 -12.19 -4.62 -2.81
C ILE A 68 -12.30 -6.12 -2.57
N LYS A 69 -13.40 -6.58 -2.00
CA LYS A 69 -13.66 -8.02 -1.81
C LYS A 69 -13.66 -8.78 -3.14
N ASN A 70 -14.25 -8.22 -4.18
CA ASN A 70 -14.26 -8.81 -5.51
C ASN A 70 -12.85 -8.79 -6.15
N ILE A 71 -12.09 -7.70 -5.98
CA ILE A 71 -10.68 -7.61 -6.36
C ILE A 71 -9.88 -8.74 -5.70
N CYS A 72 -9.94 -8.86 -4.37
CA CYS A 72 -9.22 -9.90 -3.63
C CYS A 72 -9.55 -11.31 -4.12
N SER A 73 -10.81 -11.56 -4.50
CA SER A 73 -11.24 -12.88 -4.99
C SER A 73 -10.68 -13.23 -6.37
N LYS A 74 -10.32 -12.23 -7.19
CA LYS A 74 -9.89 -12.43 -8.59
C LYS A 74 -8.40 -12.17 -8.84
N ALA A 75 -7.73 -11.46 -7.96
CA ALA A 75 -6.36 -10.97 -8.16
C ALA A 75 -5.31 -12.07 -8.33
N GLN A 76 -5.48 -13.25 -7.70
CA GLN A 76 -4.54 -14.37 -7.68
C GLN A 76 -3.17 -14.05 -7.04
N VAL A 77 -2.98 -12.84 -6.55
CA VAL A 77 -1.82 -12.34 -5.80
C VAL A 77 -2.31 -11.63 -4.55
N PRO A 78 -1.45 -11.46 -3.51
CA PRO A 78 -1.83 -10.73 -2.31
C PRO A 78 -2.27 -9.30 -2.62
N VAL A 79 -3.28 -8.81 -1.91
CA VAL A 79 -3.80 -7.44 -2.04
C VAL A 79 -3.59 -6.70 -0.72
N ALA A 80 -2.98 -5.53 -0.77
CA ALA A 80 -2.96 -4.58 0.33
C ALA A 80 -4.05 -3.52 0.12
N GLY A 81 -4.89 -3.31 1.13
CA GLY A 81 -5.95 -2.31 1.11
C GLY A 81 -5.53 -1.02 1.81
N ALA A 82 -5.79 0.12 1.18
CA ALA A 82 -5.46 1.46 1.65
C ALA A 82 -6.64 2.43 1.47
N GLY A 83 -6.56 3.57 2.12
CA GLY A 83 -7.57 4.62 2.05
C GLY A 83 -8.69 4.43 3.08
N ASN A 84 -9.24 5.54 3.54
CA ASN A 84 -10.33 5.59 4.52
C ASN A 84 -10.15 4.81 5.83
N VAL A 85 -8.93 4.47 6.19
CA VAL A 85 -8.61 3.81 7.47
C VAL A 85 -8.52 4.88 8.56
N LYS A 86 -9.57 4.97 9.37
CA LYS A 86 -9.71 5.96 10.47
C LYS A 86 -9.84 5.29 11.85
N ARG A 87 -10.16 4.01 11.89
CA ARG A 87 -10.44 3.23 13.10
C ARG A 87 -9.98 1.78 12.91
N MET A 88 -9.81 1.08 14.01
CA MET A 88 -9.53 -0.36 13.99
C MET A 88 -10.58 -1.17 13.19
N GLU A 89 -11.85 -0.75 13.23
CA GLU A 89 -12.92 -1.43 12.49
C GLU A 89 -12.71 -1.35 10.97
N ASP A 90 -12.16 -0.26 10.45
CA ASP A 90 -11.88 -0.11 9.02
C ASP A 90 -10.77 -1.09 8.59
N VAL A 91 -9.74 -1.28 9.41
CA VAL A 91 -8.72 -2.32 9.17
C VAL A 91 -9.34 -3.72 9.17
N LYS A 92 -10.20 -4.01 10.14
CA LYS A 92 -10.91 -5.29 10.22
C LYS A 92 -11.73 -5.55 8.97
N LYS A 93 -12.44 -4.55 8.44
CA LYS A 93 -13.22 -4.66 7.21
C LYS A 93 -12.34 -4.99 6.00
N LEU A 94 -11.19 -4.32 5.84
CA LEU A 94 -10.23 -4.62 4.77
C LEU A 94 -9.71 -6.06 4.86
N LEU A 95 -9.30 -6.52 6.04
CA LEU A 95 -8.83 -7.89 6.23
C LEU A 95 -9.93 -8.93 5.96
N TYR A 96 -11.17 -8.66 6.36
CA TYR A 96 -12.32 -9.53 6.09
C TYR A 96 -12.78 -9.49 4.62
N ALA A 97 -12.53 -8.39 3.91
CA ALA A 97 -12.72 -8.33 2.47
C ALA A 97 -11.71 -9.19 1.69
N GLY A 98 -10.67 -9.71 2.37
CA GLY A 98 -9.65 -10.58 1.78
C GLY A 98 -8.29 -9.93 1.55
N CYS A 99 -8.09 -8.68 2.00
CA CYS A 99 -6.78 -8.06 1.95
C CYS A 99 -5.79 -8.83 2.83
N ALA A 100 -4.61 -9.09 2.28
CA ALA A 100 -3.52 -9.72 3.02
C ALA A 100 -2.96 -8.77 4.09
N LYS A 101 -2.94 -7.48 3.79
CA LYS A 101 -2.46 -6.40 4.67
C LYS A 101 -3.35 -5.16 4.55
N ALA A 102 -3.37 -4.36 5.61
CA ALA A 102 -3.96 -3.03 5.61
C ALA A 102 -2.85 -1.98 5.66
N VAL A 103 -3.02 -0.91 4.89
CA VAL A 103 -2.11 0.23 4.84
C VAL A 103 -2.70 1.37 5.66
N LEU A 104 -1.97 1.83 6.67
CA LEU A 104 -2.35 2.97 7.49
C LEU A 104 -1.49 4.19 7.12
N ASN A 105 -2.13 5.33 6.93
CA ASN A 105 -1.42 6.61 6.75
C ASN A 105 -0.84 7.04 8.11
N TYR A 106 0.40 6.64 8.38
CA TYR A 106 1.07 6.89 9.65
C TYR A 106 1.38 8.37 9.88
N SER A 107 1.59 9.14 8.81
CA SER A 107 1.84 10.60 8.88
C SER A 107 0.60 11.42 9.28
N LYS A 108 -0.57 10.80 9.34
CA LYS A 108 -1.80 11.47 9.77
C LYS A 108 -1.90 11.46 11.29
N GLU A 109 -2.17 12.64 11.87
CA GLU A 109 -2.40 12.77 13.30
C GLU A 109 -3.46 11.79 13.83
N GLY A 110 -3.19 11.16 14.96
CA GLY A 110 -4.05 10.12 15.55
C GLY A 110 -3.86 8.71 15.01
N ASN A 111 -3.25 8.52 13.84
CA ASN A 111 -3.10 7.18 13.26
C ASN A 111 -2.00 6.35 13.93
N VAL A 112 -1.10 6.97 14.68
CA VAL A 112 -0.07 6.24 15.47
C VAL A 112 -0.74 5.34 16.51
N GLU A 113 -1.74 5.86 17.24
CA GLU A 113 -2.46 5.08 18.24
C GLU A 113 -3.29 3.95 17.60
N ILE A 114 -3.95 4.23 16.48
CA ILE A 114 -4.67 3.21 15.71
C ILE A 114 -3.70 2.12 15.25
N THR A 115 -2.51 2.48 14.79
CA THR A 115 -1.49 1.51 14.37
C THR A 115 -1.07 0.61 15.51
N LYS A 116 -0.91 1.14 16.73
CA LYS A 116 -0.61 0.33 17.93
C LYS A 116 -1.74 -0.66 18.24
N GLU A 117 -2.99 -0.18 18.29
CA GLU A 117 -4.15 -1.02 18.59
C GLU A 117 -4.30 -2.16 17.56
N VAL A 118 -4.16 -1.83 16.27
CA VAL A 118 -4.27 -2.79 15.18
C VAL A 118 -3.15 -3.81 15.23
N SER A 119 -1.90 -3.36 15.47
CA SER A 119 -0.74 -4.25 15.60
C SER A 119 -0.89 -5.24 16.76
N GLN A 120 -1.39 -4.77 17.90
CA GLN A 120 -1.65 -5.64 19.06
C GLN A 120 -2.73 -6.68 18.76
N LYS A 121 -3.75 -6.33 17.97
CA LYS A 121 -4.89 -7.21 17.71
C LYS A 121 -4.64 -8.19 16.56
N PHE A 122 -4.06 -7.75 15.48
CA PHE A 122 -3.93 -8.52 14.23
C PHE A 122 -2.50 -8.96 13.93
N GLY A 123 -1.53 -8.43 14.66
CA GLY A 123 -0.10 -8.64 14.42
C GLY A 123 0.47 -7.66 13.40
N LYS A 124 1.71 -7.25 13.61
CA LYS A 124 2.42 -6.30 12.74
C LYS A 124 2.54 -6.77 11.28
N GLU A 125 2.53 -8.09 11.06
CA GLU A 125 2.61 -8.70 9.73
C GLU A 125 1.41 -8.36 8.81
N LYS A 126 0.33 -7.88 9.40
CA LYS A 126 -0.89 -7.47 8.70
C LYS A 126 -0.92 -5.97 8.37
N ILE A 127 0.15 -5.23 8.74
CA ILE A 127 0.12 -3.77 8.70
C ILE A 127 1.31 -3.23 7.92
N ILE A 128 1.03 -2.27 7.04
CA ILE A 128 2.00 -1.44 6.34
C ILE A 128 1.79 0.01 6.79
N ALA A 129 2.88 0.72 7.13
CA ALA A 129 2.83 2.15 7.38
C ALA A 129 3.05 2.92 6.08
N CYS A 130 2.09 3.74 5.68
CA CYS A 130 2.27 4.72 4.60
C CYS A 130 2.82 6.00 5.23
N ILE A 131 4.00 6.42 4.81
CA ILE A 131 4.74 7.54 5.38
C ILE A 131 5.05 8.56 4.28
N ALA A 132 4.78 9.83 4.59
CA ALA A 132 4.94 10.90 3.63
C ALA A 132 6.42 11.18 3.32
N ASP A 133 7.27 11.20 4.36
CA ASP A 133 8.67 11.64 4.24
C ASP A 133 9.62 10.77 5.06
N ALA A 134 10.85 10.59 4.56
CA ALA A 134 11.86 9.77 5.23
C ALA A 134 12.28 10.30 6.61
N ALA A 135 12.16 11.60 6.88
CA ALA A 135 12.42 12.16 8.20
C ALA A 135 11.48 11.60 9.27
N GLU A 136 10.24 11.26 8.90
CA GLU A 136 9.29 10.61 9.81
C GLU A 136 9.70 9.15 10.09
N ILE A 137 10.29 8.45 9.12
CA ILE A 137 10.84 7.11 9.32
C ILE A 137 11.95 7.16 10.36
N GLU A 138 12.89 8.09 10.21
CA GLU A 138 14.01 8.28 11.13
C GLU A 138 13.53 8.60 12.55
N ALA A 139 12.60 9.55 12.69
CA ALA A 139 12.05 9.97 13.98
C ALA A 139 11.29 8.84 14.71
N ASN A 140 10.74 7.87 13.99
CA ASN A 140 9.88 6.81 14.53
C ASN A 140 10.45 5.39 14.32
N ALA A 141 11.71 5.26 13.95
CA ALA A 141 12.32 3.99 13.51
C ALA A 141 12.07 2.81 14.49
N GLN A 142 12.28 3.04 15.80
CA GLN A 142 12.07 2.01 16.80
C GLN A 142 10.60 1.57 16.87
N VAL A 143 9.69 2.53 16.95
CA VAL A 143 8.24 2.28 17.07
C VAL A 143 7.71 1.56 15.82
N LEU A 144 8.13 1.99 14.64
CA LEU A 144 7.75 1.35 13.38
C LEU A 144 8.16 -0.12 13.34
N THR A 145 9.37 -0.45 13.80
CA THR A 145 9.85 -1.84 13.84
C THR A 145 8.97 -2.76 14.69
N GLU A 146 8.37 -2.22 15.74
CA GLU A 146 7.48 -2.96 16.63
C GLU A 146 6.06 -3.12 16.06
N LEU A 147 5.59 -2.14 15.29
CA LEU A 147 4.17 -2.02 14.93
C LEU A 147 3.82 -2.47 13.52
N VAL A 148 4.76 -2.43 12.56
CA VAL A 148 4.47 -2.72 11.16
C VAL A 148 5.51 -3.66 10.54
N SER A 149 5.19 -4.24 9.41
CA SER A 149 6.09 -5.14 8.70
C SER A 149 6.83 -4.48 7.55
N GLU A 150 6.32 -3.39 7.02
CA GLU A 150 6.81 -2.73 5.80
C GLU A 150 6.37 -1.27 5.78
N ILE A 151 7.11 -0.44 5.06
CA ILE A 151 6.81 0.98 4.87
C ILE A 151 6.51 1.25 3.40
N ILE A 152 5.46 2.02 3.09
CA ILE A 152 5.27 2.65 1.78
C ILE A 152 5.70 4.11 1.91
N LEU A 153 6.74 4.51 1.18
CA LEU A 153 7.22 5.88 1.11
C LEU A 153 6.55 6.61 -0.06
N VAL A 154 5.91 7.75 0.24
CA VAL A 154 5.18 8.54 -0.77
C VAL A 154 6.09 9.54 -1.47
N ASN A 155 6.94 10.27 -0.74
CA ASN A 155 7.79 11.31 -1.30
C ASN A 155 9.06 10.72 -1.95
N GLU A 156 9.06 10.60 -3.27
CA GLU A 156 10.20 10.07 -4.03
C GLU A 156 11.50 10.88 -3.84
N LYS A 157 11.42 12.16 -3.47
CA LYS A 157 12.60 13.01 -3.26
C LYS A 157 13.40 12.60 -2.02
N THR A 158 12.80 11.88 -1.10
CA THR A 158 13.44 11.42 0.14
C THR A 158 13.87 9.95 0.12
N ILE A 159 13.82 9.29 -1.04
CA ILE A 159 14.21 7.87 -1.20
C ILE A 159 15.63 7.63 -0.68
N LYS A 160 16.59 8.50 -1.03
CA LYS A 160 17.99 8.33 -0.59
C LYS A 160 18.12 8.33 0.94
N GLN A 161 17.43 9.26 1.61
CA GLN A 161 17.40 9.30 3.06
C GLN A 161 16.70 8.05 3.62
N ALA A 162 15.56 7.64 3.03
CA ALA A 162 14.86 6.44 3.48
C ALA A 162 15.73 5.18 3.40
N VAL A 163 16.56 5.05 2.36
CA VAL A 163 17.51 3.93 2.21
C VAL A 163 18.53 3.89 3.36
N GLU A 164 18.93 5.05 3.86
CA GLU A 164 19.94 5.17 4.94
C GLU A 164 19.34 4.95 6.34
N VAL A 165 18.08 5.38 6.56
CA VAL A 165 17.51 5.44 7.91
C VAL A 165 16.44 4.39 8.20
N SER A 166 15.90 3.71 7.18
CA SER A 166 14.79 2.77 7.40
C SER A 166 15.25 1.48 8.05
N PRO A 167 14.63 1.08 9.18
CA PRO A 167 14.88 -0.20 9.82
C PRO A 167 14.05 -1.34 9.20
N LEU A 168 13.14 -1.04 8.29
CA LEU A 168 12.19 -1.95 7.68
C LEU A 168 12.26 -1.89 6.15
N PRO A 169 11.83 -2.94 5.44
CA PRO A 169 11.68 -2.92 4.00
C PRO A 169 10.81 -1.75 3.53
N VAL A 170 11.23 -1.08 2.46
CA VAL A 170 10.53 0.09 1.91
C VAL A 170 10.01 -0.21 0.51
N VAL A 171 8.72 0.01 0.31
CA VAL A 171 8.09 0.13 -1.01
C VAL A 171 8.06 1.60 -1.40
N VAL A 172 8.55 1.93 -2.57
CA VAL A 172 8.59 3.31 -3.05
C VAL A 172 7.42 3.58 -3.97
N THR A 173 6.71 4.68 -3.74
CA THR A 173 5.66 5.17 -4.64
C THR A 173 6.29 6.01 -5.75
N LEU A 174 6.01 5.65 -7.00
CA LEU A 174 6.47 6.37 -8.19
C LEU A 174 5.27 7.01 -8.89
N PRO A 175 5.29 8.32 -9.16
CA PRO A 175 4.21 8.99 -9.91
C PRO A 175 4.20 8.57 -11.38
N GLU A 176 5.38 8.27 -11.92
CA GLU A 176 5.58 7.73 -13.26
C GLU A 176 6.52 6.53 -13.17
N VAL A 177 6.13 5.45 -13.82
CA VAL A 177 6.86 4.18 -13.78
C VAL A 177 7.72 4.06 -15.04
N SER A 178 9.05 4.05 -14.87
CA SER A 178 10.00 3.74 -15.95
C SER A 178 10.84 2.52 -15.57
N LEU A 179 11.17 1.68 -16.53
CA LEU A 179 11.92 0.45 -16.29
C LEU A 179 13.31 0.74 -15.67
N ASP A 180 14.02 1.74 -16.19
CA ASP A 180 15.34 2.11 -15.69
C ASP A 180 15.29 2.53 -14.21
N LYS A 181 14.27 3.33 -13.84
CA LYS A 181 14.05 3.76 -12.47
C LYS A 181 13.74 2.59 -11.55
N ILE A 182 12.91 1.66 -12.01
CA ILE A 182 12.58 0.44 -11.25
C ILE A 182 13.85 -0.37 -10.99
N ILE A 183 14.67 -0.62 -12.03
CA ILE A 183 15.92 -1.38 -11.91
C ILE A 183 16.88 -0.71 -10.92
N GLU A 184 17.06 0.62 -11.02
CA GLU A 184 17.87 1.39 -10.10
C GLU A 184 17.42 1.19 -8.65
N LEU A 185 16.14 1.41 -8.37
CA LEU A 185 15.57 1.33 -7.03
C LEU A 185 15.64 -0.09 -6.46
N LEU A 186 15.26 -1.10 -7.23
CA LEU A 186 15.28 -2.48 -6.77
C LEU A 186 16.70 -3.04 -6.60
N SER A 187 17.73 -2.34 -7.07
CA SER A 187 19.14 -2.68 -6.74
C SER A 187 19.49 -2.37 -5.28
N CYS A 188 18.77 -1.46 -4.62
CA CYS A 188 18.97 -1.13 -3.22
C CYS A 188 18.40 -2.21 -2.30
N GLN A 189 19.19 -2.72 -1.36
CA GLN A 189 18.79 -3.85 -0.51
C GLN A 189 17.52 -3.57 0.28
N ILE A 190 17.40 -2.39 0.90
CA ILE A 190 16.26 -2.02 1.76
C ILE A 190 14.96 -1.79 0.96
N ILE A 191 15.05 -1.45 -0.32
CA ILE A 191 13.87 -1.29 -1.16
C ILE A 191 13.33 -2.66 -1.53
N SER A 192 12.18 -3.02 -0.97
CA SER A 192 11.50 -4.30 -1.20
C SER A 192 10.59 -4.29 -2.42
N GLY A 193 10.16 -3.12 -2.86
CA GLY A 193 9.26 -3.02 -3.99
C GLY A 193 9.04 -1.60 -4.50
N VAL A 194 8.36 -1.52 -5.63
CA VAL A 194 7.89 -0.27 -6.23
C VAL A 194 6.39 -0.36 -6.48
N THR A 195 5.69 0.74 -6.25
CA THR A 195 4.26 0.88 -6.51
C THR A 195 3.96 2.19 -7.24
N GLY A 196 2.87 2.24 -7.96
CA GLY A 196 2.43 3.42 -8.68
C GLY A 196 1.25 3.11 -9.60
N PRO A 197 0.74 4.14 -10.33
CA PRO A 197 -0.31 3.93 -11.29
C PRO A 197 0.15 2.95 -12.37
N ALA A 198 -0.72 2.05 -12.72
CA ALA A 198 -0.48 1.01 -13.71
C ALA A 198 -1.13 1.36 -15.04
#